data_5c7cf0bd61bf08b102bba5d979da0845
#
_entry.id   5c7cf0bd61bf08b102bba5d979da0845
#
_cell.length_a   1.000
_cell.length_b   1.000
_cell.length_c   1.000
_cell.angle_alpha   90.00
_cell.angle_beta   90.00
_cell.angle_gamma   90.00
#
_symmetry.space_group_name_H-M   'P 1'
#
loop_
_entity.id
_entity.type
_entity.pdbx_description
1 polymer ?
#
loop_
_entity_poly.entity_id
_entity_poly.type
_entity_poly.pdbx_seq_one_letter_code
_entity_poly.pdbx_strand_id
1 'polypeptide(L)'
;SRTFSMFHNADIRYPDVTDGKGETHQLTDGTLVPLLTSADRTLRENAFKAYYKRAGEFRNTYASSLDAQFKQLKFFADARHYNSTLEASLDVTEVPTAVYTNLIDAVHGNLDKMYRYVTLRKKIMGVDALHMYDVYTPIVADADAEISYDEAKANVLEALAVLGKDYTDVLEEGFNNRWVDVYENTGKRGGAYCTGSGWPHPYVLLNHKDNLDSMFTLAHEMGHAMHTWYSCKNQPVNTAEYVIFVAEVASTCNEILLMRHLLGKTTDRRQRAYLINHFLDQFKGTVYRQTMFAEFELEMGKLIESGEALTADALSEKYHALNKLYFGPDMVSDDEIALEWTRI
;
A
#
# COMPACT_ATOMS: atom_id res chain seq x y z
N SER A 1 -9.66 6.95 -15.55
CA SER A 1 -10.14 8.02 -16.46
C SER A 1 -10.38 9.32 -15.69
N ARG A 2 -10.38 10.49 -16.38
CA ARG A 2 -10.68 11.79 -15.74
C ARG A 2 -12.07 11.79 -15.09
N THR A 3 -13.04 11.14 -15.71
CA THR A 3 -14.40 11.00 -15.16
C THR A 3 -14.39 10.28 -13.81
N PHE A 4 -13.66 9.17 -13.69
CA PHE A 4 -13.49 8.45 -12.44
C PHE A 4 -12.87 9.36 -11.36
N SER A 5 -11.77 10.05 -11.69
CA SER A 5 -11.10 10.93 -10.72
C SER A 5 -11.98 12.08 -10.24
N MET A 6 -12.77 12.69 -11.13
CA MET A 6 -13.72 13.75 -10.75
C MET A 6 -14.82 13.20 -9.86
N PHE A 7 -15.42 12.07 -10.23
CA PHE A 7 -16.45 11.42 -9.43
C PHE A 7 -15.91 11.03 -8.04
N HIS A 8 -14.78 10.32 -7.99
CA HIS A 8 -14.22 9.78 -6.75
C HIS A 8 -13.71 10.88 -5.82
N ASN A 9 -12.99 11.87 -6.35
CA ASN A 9 -12.33 12.88 -5.51
C ASN A 9 -13.20 14.12 -5.25
N ALA A 10 -14.16 14.43 -6.13
CA ALA A 10 -14.92 15.66 -6.06
C ALA A 10 -16.40 15.50 -5.75
N ASP A 11 -17.07 14.48 -6.32
CA ASP A 11 -18.53 14.39 -6.26
C ASP A 11 -19.03 13.51 -5.11
N ILE A 12 -18.35 12.38 -4.82
CA ILE A 12 -18.78 11.49 -3.74
C ILE A 12 -18.56 12.15 -2.38
N ARG A 13 -19.55 12.03 -1.49
CA ARG A 13 -19.50 12.50 -0.11
C ARG A 13 -19.91 11.38 0.81
N TYR A 14 -19.11 11.17 1.85
CA TYR A 14 -19.39 10.18 2.87
C TYR A 14 -20.10 10.83 4.06
N PRO A 15 -21.01 10.14 4.74
CA PRO A 15 -21.61 10.64 5.98
C PRO A 15 -20.58 10.63 7.10
N ASP A 16 -20.69 11.58 8.02
CA ASP A 16 -19.93 11.52 9.26
C ASP A 16 -20.33 10.29 10.07
N VAL A 17 -19.43 9.80 10.93
CA VAL A 17 -19.62 8.61 11.75
C VAL A 17 -19.39 8.91 13.21
N THR A 18 -20.01 8.13 14.09
CA THR A 18 -19.90 8.32 15.54
C THR A 18 -19.07 7.20 16.18
N ASP A 19 -18.33 7.54 17.22
CA ASP A 19 -17.62 6.59 18.05
C ASP A 19 -18.50 6.02 19.18
N GLY A 20 -17.93 5.15 20.02
CA GLY A 20 -18.64 4.54 21.14
C GLY A 20 -19.06 5.52 22.25
N LYS A 21 -18.56 6.76 22.24
CA LYS A 21 -18.93 7.84 23.15
C LYS A 21 -19.96 8.80 22.57
N GLY A 22 -20.30 8.64 21.27
CA GLY A 22 -21.22 9.51 20.54
C GLY A 22 -20.54 10.76 19.93
N GLU A 23 -19.21 10.82 19.92
CA GLU A 23 -18.48 11.90 19.25
C GLU A 23 -18.50 11.66 17.73
N THR A 24 -18.61 12.74 16.96
CA THR A 24 -18.72 12.69 15.49
C THR A 24 -17.35 12.87 14.84
N HIS A 25 -17.05 12.03 13.86
CA HIS A 25 -15.82 12.02 13.08
C HIS A 25 -16.12 12.14 11.60
N GLN A 26 -15.35 12.96 10.91
CA GLN A 26 -15.49 13.11 9.45
C GLN A 26 -14.95 11.88 8.73
N LEU A 27 -15.78 11.30 7.84
CA LEU A 27 -15.39 10.19 6.98
C LEU A 27 -15.10 10.68 5.55
N THR A 28 -13.93 10.35 5.06
CA THR A 28 -13.45 10.58 3.69
C THR A 28 -12.55 9.43 3.26
N ASP A 29 -12.12 9.37 1.99
CA ASP A 29 -11.10 8.41 1.58
C ASP A 29 -9.81 8.53 2.39
N GLY A 30 -9.38 9.76 2.67
CA GLY A 30 -8.16 10.03 3.44
C GLY A 30 -8.29 9.71 4.92
N THR A 31 -9.49 9.77 5.51
CA THR A 31 -9.70 9.50 6.94
C THR A 31 -10.14 8.07 7.24
N LEU A 32 -10.53 7.28 6.23
CA LEU A 32 -10.98 5.89 6.46
C LEU A 32 -9.94 5.05 7.21
N VAL A 33 -8.72 4.94 6.68
CA VAL A 33 -7.67 4.13 7.33
C VAL A 33 -7.31 4.68 8.73
N PRO A 34 -7.08 5.97 8.94
CA PRO A 34 -6.97 6.55 10.28
C PRO A 34 -8.10 6.18 11.24
N LEU A 35 -9.35 6.19 10.79
CA LEU A 35 -10.49 5.77 11.63
C LEU A 35 -10.45 4.26 11.92
N LEU A 36 -10.01 3.43 10.97
CA LEU A 36 -9.85 1.98 11.15
C LEU A 36 -8.65 1.60 12.05
N THR A 37 -7.72 2.51 12.33
CA THR A 37 -6.64 2.30 13.31
C THR A 37 -7.07 2.64 14.75
N SER A 38 -8.23 3.26 14.94
CA SER A 38 -8.73 3.65 16.26
C SER A 38 -8.79 2.46 17.23
N ALA A 39 -8.54 2.72 18.51
CA ALA A 39 -8.79 1.75 19.59
C ALA A 39 -10.30 1.49 19.79
N ASP A 40 -11.15 2.45 19.44
CA ASP A 40 -12.62 2.33 19.54
C ASP A 40 -13.17 1.44 18.42
N ARG A 41 -13.60 0.23 18.78
CA ARG A 41 -14.13 -0.75 17.82
C ARG A 41 -15.45 -0.29 17.18
N THR A 42 -16.28 0.45 17.93
CA THR A 42 -17.53 1.02 17.39
C THR A 42 -17.24 2.02 16.28
N LEU A 43 -16.24 2.88 16.47
CA LEU A 43 -15.80 3.81 15.43
C LEU A 43 -15.31 3.09 14.18
N ARG A 44 -14.47 2.05 14.35
CA ARG A 44 -13.98 1.25 13.20
C ARG A 44 -15.12 0.62 12.41
N GLU A 45 -16.05 -0.03 13.11
CA GLU A 45 -17.21 -0.68 12.49
C GLU A 45 -18.10 0.34 11.76
N ASN A 46 -18.41 1.47 12.41
CA ASN A 46 -19.23 2.52 11.82
C ASN A 46 -18.57 3.14 10.58
N ALA A 47 -17.29 3.44 10.65
CA ALA A 47 -16.54 3.99 9.51
C ALA A 47 -16.51 3.01 8.32
N PHE A 48 -16.21 1.74 8.58
CA PHE A 48 -16.17 0.68 7.58
C PHE A 48 -17.53 0.52 6.88
N LYS A 49 -18.59 0.32 7.65
CA LYS A 49 -19.94 0.12 7.12
C LYS A 49 -20.45 1.36 6.36
N ALA A 50 -20.26 2.55 6.91
CA ALA A 50 -20.70 3.79 6.27
C ALA A 50 -19.97 4.03 4.95
N TYR A 51 -18.66 3.77 4.90
CA TYR A 51 -17.85 3.92 3.71
C TYR A 51 -18.33 3.01 2.58
N TYR A 52 -18.39 1.71 2.82
CA TYR A 52 -18.77 0.75 1.78
C TYR A 52 -20.26 0.80 1.43
N LYS A 53 -21.12 1.16 2.37
CA LYS A 53 -22.54 1.46 2.05
C LYS A 53 -22.61 2.60 1.04
N ARG A 54 -21.86 3.68 1.24
CA ARG A 54 -21.84 4.81 0.32
C ARG A 54 -21.23 4.44 -1.04
N ALA A 55 -20.13 3.72 -1.06
CA ALA A 55 -19.53 3.20 -2.29
C ALA A 55 -20.52 2.28 -3.06
N GLY A 56 -21.26 1.46 -2.34
CA GLY A 56 -22.27 0.56 -2.88
C GLY A 56 -23.43 1.26 -3.61
N GLU A 57 -23.80 2.48 -3.18
CA GLU A 57 -24.82 3.29 -3.88
C GLU A 57 -24.39 3.67 -5.31
N PHE A 58 -23.08 3.69 -5.58
CA PHE A 58 -22.46 4.02 -6.87
C PHE A 58 -21.77 2.84 -7.54
N ARG A 59 -21.95 1.62 -7.05
CA ARG A 59 -21.22 0.44 -7.53
C ARG A 59 -21.29 0.24 -9.05
N ASN A 60 -22.42 0.57 -9.68
CA ASN A 60 -22.56 0.46 -11.12
C ASN A 60 -21.74 1.51 -11.89
N THR A 61 -21.57 2.71 -11.34
CA THR A 61 -20.71 3.76 -11.91
C THR A 61 -19.24 3.32 -11.85
N TYR A 62 -18.80 2.79 -10.71
CA TYR A 62 -17.47 2.22 -10.56
C TYR A 62 -17.23 1.07 -11.52
N ALA A 63 -18.17 0.10 -11.58
CA ALA A 63 -18.06 -1.05 -12.46
C ALA A 63 -18.00 -0.65 -13.94
N SER A 64 -18.83 0.29 -14.36
CA SER A 64 -18.80 0.81 -15.74
C SER A 64 -17.48 1.48 -16.10
N SER A 65 -16.89 2.21 -15.14
CA SER A 65 -15.57 2.84 -15.36
C SER A 65 -14.45 1.80 -15.47
N LEU A 66 -14.49 0.75 -14.66
CA LEU A 66 -13.53 -0.34 -14.67
C LEU A 66 -13.69 -1.21 -15.93
N ASP A 67 -14.91 -1.55 -16.32
CA ASP A 67 -15.25 -2.26 -17.56
C ASP A 67 -14.70 -1.52 -18.79
N ALA A 68 -14.90 -0.20 -18.85
CA ALA A 68 -14.36 0.61 -19.93
C ALA A 68 -12.83 0.61 -19.97
N GLN A 69 -12.16 0.62 -18.82
CA GLN A 69 -10.70 0.54 -18.72
C GLN A 69 -10.18 -0.81 -19.24
N PHE A 70 -10.76 -1.92 -18.80
CA PHE A 70 -10.34 -3.26 -19.24
C PHE A 70 -10.66 -3.52 -20.72
N LYS A 71 -11.79 -3.00 -21.23
CA LYS A 71 -12.08 -3.04 -22.67
C LYS A 71 -11.09 -2.25 -23.49
N GLN A 72 -10.61 -1.11 -22.96
CA GLN A 72 -9.54 -0.36 -23.61
C GLN A 72 -8.22 -1.15 -23.64
N LEU A 73 -7.85 -1.79 -22.52
CA LEU A 73 -6.66 -2.65 -22.45
C LEU A 73 -6.76 -3.80 -23.47
N LYS A 74 -7.92 -4.49 -23.50
CA LYS A 74 -8.18 -5.55 -24.49
C LYS A 74 -8.09 -5.04 -25.92
N PHE A 75 -8.71 -3.91 -26.23
CA PHE A 75 -8.64 -3.33 -27.57
C PHE A 75 -7.19 -3.11 -28.02
N PHE A 76 -6.33 -2.55 -27.16
CA PHE A 76 -4.92 -2.34 -27.51
C PHE A 76 -4.12 -3.64 -27.55
N ALA A 77 -4.43 -4.63 -26.72
CA ALA A 77 -3.82 -5.94 -26.78
C ALA A 77 -4.13 -6.63 -28.11
N ASP A 78 -5.42 -6.69 -28.48
CA ASP A 78 -5.87 -7.28 -29.75
C ASP A 78 -5.27 -6.55 -30.97
N ALA A 79 -5.31 -5.21 -30.99
CA ALA A 79 -4.79 -4.40 -32.10
C ALA A 79 -3.28 -4.53 -32.29
N ARG A 80 -2.53 -4.92 -31.27
CA ARG A 80 -1.08 -5.17 -31.28
C ARG A 80 -0.71 -6.65 -31.33
N HIS A 81 -1.72 -7.53 -31.44
CA HIS A 81 -1.56 -8.98 -31.54
C HIS A 81 -0.94 -9.66 -30.33
N TYR A 82 -1.16 -9.13 -29.12
CA TYR A 82 -0.84 -9.83 -27.88
C TYR A 82 -1.89 -10.92 -27.57
N ASN A 83 -1.45 -12.00 -26.91
CA ASN A 83 -2.33 -13.12 -26.57
C ASN A 83 -3.26 -12.79 -25.38
N SER A 84 -2.91 -11.79 -24.57
CA SER A 84 -3.70 -11.38 -23.41
C SER A 84 -3.44 -9.92 -23.03
N THR A 85 -4.32 -9.36 -22.24
CA THR A 85 -4.15 -8.03 -21.60
C THR A 85 -2.95 -8.03 -20.65
N LEU A 86 -2.70 -9.14 -19.96
CA LEU A 86 -1.54 -9.32 -19.09
C LEU A 86 -0.24 -9.25 -19.89
N GLU A 87 -0.14 -10.01 -21.00
CA GLU A 87 1.05 -9.99 -21.86
C GLU A 87 1.33 -8.57 -22.37
N ALA A 88 0.29 -7.89 -22.88
CA ALA A 88 0.40 -6.53 -23.35
C ALA A 88 0.86 -5.54 -22.28
N SER A 89 0.42 -5.71 -21.04
CA SER A 89 0.78 -4.85 -19.93
C SER A 89 2.22 -5.07 -19.46
N LEU A 90 2.71 -6.30 -19.50
CA LEU A 90 4.05 -6.66 -19.04
C LEU A 90 5.14 -6.47 -20.10
N ASP A 91 4.78 -6.50 -21.38
CA ASP A 91 5.72 -6.34 -22.50
C ASP A 91 6.44 -4.98 -22.46
N VAL A 92 5.76 -3.92 -22.01
CA VAL A 92 6.35 -2.58 -21.87
C VAL A 92 7.57 -2.56 -20.94
N THR A 93 7.62 -3.48 -19.98
CA THR A 93 8.74 -3.62 -19.03
C THR A 93 9.55 -4.89 -19.26
N GLU A 94 9.29 -5.61 -20.37
CA GLU A 94 9.95 -6.86 -20.75
C GLU A 94 9.87 -7.96 -19.67
N VAL A 95 8.79 -7.97 -18.87
CA VAL A 95 8.55 -8.95 -17.81
C VAL A 95 7.76 -10.14 -18.36
N PRO A 96 8.29 -11.37 -18.30
CA PRO A 96 7.54 -12.56 -18.71
C PRO A 96 6.27 -12.73 -17.85
N THR A 97 5.15 -13.13 -18.49
CA THR A 97 3.88 -13.40 -17.78
C THR A 97 4.03 -14.43 -16.66
N ALA A 98 4.96 -15.38 -16.82
CA ALA A 98 5.28 -16.38 -15.81
C ALA A 98 5.79 -15.77 -14.48
N VAL A 99 6.41 -14.58 -14.50
CA VAL A 99 6.81 -13.90 -13.24
C VAL A 99 5.58 -13.51 -12.43
N TYR A 100 4.56 -12.99 -13.12
CA TYR A 100 3.30 -12.58 -12.49
C TYR A 100 2.53 -13.78 -11.92
N THR A 101 2.33 -14.83 -12.70
CA THR A 101 1.60 -16.02 -12.25
C THR A 101 2.35 -16.78 -11.17
N ASN A 102 3.68 -16.93 -11.27
CA ASN A 102 4.50 -17.55 -10.24
C ASN A 102 4.47 -16.80 -8.91
N LEU A 103 4.35 -15.47 -8.93
CA LEU A 103 4.16 -14.68 -7.70
C LEU A 103 2.86 -15.07 -7.00
N ILE A 104 1.74 -15.14 -7.75
CA ILE A 104 0.44 -15.56 -7.20
C ILE A 104 0.55 -16.98 -6.61
N ASP A 105 1.13 -17.93 -7.35
CA ASP A 105 1.30 -19.30 -6.90
C ASP A 105 2.19 -19.40 -5.65
N ALA A 106 3.27 -18.62 -5.60
CA ALA A 106 4.16 -18.57 -4.44
C ALA A 106 3.45 -18.00 -3.20
N VAL A 107 2.62 -16.97 -3.36
CA VAL A 107 1.85 -16.39 -2.27
C VAL A 107 0.75 -17.38 -1.83
N HIS A 108 0.05 -18.03 -2.74
CA HIS A 108 -0.91 -19.08 -2.42
C HIS A 108 -0.27 -20.22 -1.62
N GLY A 109 0.92 -20.69 -2.02
CA GLY A 109 1.68 -21.69 -1.28
C GLY A 109 2.14 -21.27 0.12
N ASN A 110 1.95 -20.00 0.48
CA ASN A 110 2.35 -19.42 1.77
C ASN A 110 1.19 -18.75 2.53
N LEU A 111 -0.05 -18.94 2.13
CA LEU A 111 -1.23 -18.37 2.81
C LEU A 111 -1.37 -18.87 4.26
N ASP A 112 -0.87 -20.06 4.58
CA ASP A 112 -0.83 -20.59 5.95
C ASP A 112 -0.15 -19.61 6.93
N LYS A 113 0.85 -18.88 6.48
CA LYS A 113 1.57 -17.88 7.29
C LYS A 113 0.70 -16.64 7.55
N MET A 114 -0.05 -16.20 6.54
CA MET A 114 -1.03 -15.13 6.70
C MET A 114 -2.14 -15.57 7.66
N TYR A 115 -2.66 -16.79 7.54
CA TYR A 115 -3.68 -17.30 8.45
C TYR A 115 -3.20 -17.36 9.90
N ARG A 116 -1.95 -17.79 10.12
CA ARG A 116 -1.34 -17.75 11.46
C ARG A 116 -1.25 -16.33 12.02
N TYR A 117 -0.94 -15.34 11.18
CA TYR A 117 -0.93 -13.95 11.61
C TYR A 117 -2.33 -13.44 11.95
N VAL A 118 -3.33 -13.77 11.14
CA VAL A 118 -4.76 -13.44 11.41
C VAL A 118 -5.22 -14.06 12.73
N THR A 119 -4.93 -15.35 12.96
CA THR A 119 -5.24 -16.04 14.22
C THR A 119 -4.54 -15.37 15.42
N LEU A 120 -3.26 -14.95 15.25
CA LEU A 120 -2.53 -14.24 16.29
C LEU A 120 -3.17 -12.89 16.62
N ARG A 121 -3.57 -12.11 15.58
CA ARG A 121 -4.29 -10.85 15.76
C ARG A 121 -5.57 -11.04 16.56
N LYS A 122 -6.42 -11.99 16.15
CA LYS A 122 -7.66 -12.34 16.85
C LYS A 122 -7.42 -12.62 18.35
N LYS A 123 -6.38 -13.45 18.64
CA LYS A 123 -6.01 -13.80 20.00
C LYS A 123 -5.52 -12.60 20.82
N ILE A 124 -4.65 -11.76 20.26
CA ILE A 124 -4.09 -10.59 20.97
C ILE A 124 -5.17 -9.54 21.21
N MET A 125 -6.04 -9.29 20.23
CA MET A 125 -7.15 -8.34 20.37
C MET A 125 -8.23 -8.83 21.33
N GLY A 126 -8.25 -10.12 21.69
CA GLY A 126 -9.21 -10.70 22.61
C GLY A 126 -10.66 -10.66 22.11
N VAL A 127 -10.86 -10.77 20.80
CA VAL A 127 -12.18 -10.73 20.16
C VAL A 127 -12.65 -12.13 19.78
N ASP A 128 -13.95 -12.39 19.93
CA ASP A 128 -14.55 -13.67 19.53
C ASP A 128 -14.56 -13.85 18.00
N ALA A 129 -14.75 -12.75 17.27
CA ALA A 129 -14.68 -12.68 15.81
C ALA A 129 -13.83 -11.48 15.39
N LEU A 130 -12.84 -11.75 14.53
CA LEU A 130 -12.01 -10.71 13.89
C LEU A 130 -12.67 -10.32 12.57
N HIS A 131 -12.98 -9.07 12.40
CA HIS A 131 -13.68 -8.51 11.23
C HIS A 131 -12.72 -7.71 10.34
N MET A 132 -13.12 -7.43 9.10
CA MET A 132 -12.29 -6.66 8.18
C MET A 132 -12.02 -5.23 8.69
N TYR A 133 -12.91 -4.64 9.48
CA TYR A 133 -12.67 -3.34 10.14
C TYR A 133 -11.64 -3.40 11.29
N ASP A 134 -11.19 -4.59 11.70
CA ASP A 134 -10.15 -4.78 12.72
C ASP A 134 -8.73 -4.95 12.10
N VAL A 135 -8.61 -4.99 10.77
CA VAL A 135 -7.36 -5.33 10.07
C VAL A 135 -6.24 -4.29 10.26
N TYR A 136 -6.60 -3.01 10.39
CA TYR A 136 -5.65 -1.91 10.54
C TYR A 136 -5.34 -1.55 11.99
N THR A 137 -6.08 -2.09 12.94
CA THR A 137 -5.90 -1.76 14.37
C THR A 137 -4.54 -2.27 14.86
N PRO A 138 -3.71 -1.45 15.53
CA PRO A 138 -2.49 -1.91 16.18
C PRO A 138 -2.79 -2.99 17.23
N ILE A 139 -2.08 -4.13 17.17
CA ILE A 139 -2.25 -5.23 18.13
C ILE A 139 -1.24 -5.17 19.29
N VAL A 140 -0.21 -4.36 19.16
CA VAL A 140 0.70 -4.03 20.26
C VAL A 140 0.39 -2.59 20.64
N ALA A 141 -0.13 -2.38 21.86
CA ALA A 141 -0.42 -1.05 22.37
C ALA A 141 0.86 -0.22 22.43
N ASP A 142 0.73 1.03 22.06
CA ASP A 142 1.77 2.01 21.80
C ASP A 142 3.06 1.78 22.60
N ALA A 143 4.08 1.37 21.87
CA ALA A 143 5.45 1.66 22.23
C ALA A 143 5.86 2.97 21.53
N ASP A 144 4.89 3.87 21.30
CA ASP A 144 5.11 5.14 20.61
C ASP A 144 6.14 5.96 21.39
N ALA A 145 7.40 5.75 21.01
CA ALA A 145 8.44 6.72 21.23
C ALA A 145 8.20 7.82 20.19
N GLU A 146 8.06 9.05 20.63
CA GLU A 146 8.17 10.21 19.77
C GLU A 146 9.55 10.18 19.10
N ILE A 147 9.58 10.04 17.77
CA ILE A 147 10.82 9.95 16.98
C ILE A 147 10.86 11.18 16.09
N SER A 148 11.66 12.16 16.51
CA SER A 148 11.85 13.39 15.74
C SER A 148 12.46 13.12 14.36
N TYR A 149 12.29 14.06 13.44
CA TYR A 149 12.90 13.96 12.11
C TYR A 149 14.44 13.81 12.17
N ASP A 150 15.10 14.52 13.09
CA ASP A 150 16.56 14.42 13.25
C ASP A 150 16.98 13.04 13.78
N GLU A 151 16.22 12.47 14.69
CA GLU A 151 16.44 11.11 15.17
C GLU A 151 16.15 10.06 14.08
N ALA A 152 15.10 10.27 13.29
CA ALA A 152 14.80 9.42 12.14
C ALA A 152 15.96 9.42 11.12
N LYS A 153 16.50 10.57 10.76
CA LYS A 153 17.69 10.69 9.88
C LYS A 153 18.90 9.95 10.45
N ALA A 154 19.17 10.12 11.73
CA ALA A 154 20.31 9.46 12.38
C ALA A 154 20.19 7.94 12.35
N ASN A 155 19.01 7.40 12.68
CA ASN A 155 18.74 5.96 12.62
C ASN A 155 18.82 5.41 11.18
N VAL A 156 18.30 6.15 10.20
CA VAL A 156 18.36 5.74 8.78
C VAL A 156 19.82 5.71 8.29
N LEU A 157 20.62 6.75 8.56
CA LEU A 157 22.05 6.79 8.21
C LEU A 157 22.81 5.62 8.84
N GLU A 158 22.61 5.37 10.14
CA GLU A 158 23.28 4.28 10.85
C GLU A 158 22.85 2.91 10.31
N ALA A 159 21.57 2.71 10.05
CA ALA A 159 21.04 1.46 9.49
C ALA A 159 21.59 1.14 8.10
N LEU A 160 21.76 2.18 7.27
CA LEU A 160 22.18 2.04 5.89
C LEU A 160 23.72 2.08 5.71
N ALA A 161 24.48 2.28 6.80
CA ALA A 161 25.94 2.24 6.76
C ALA A 161 26.53 0.92 6.22
N VAL A 162 25.77 -0.16 6.32
CA VAL A 162 26.13 -1.47 5.73
C VAL A 162 26.25 -1.41 4.19
N LEU A 163 25.62 -0.46 3.53
CA LEU A 163 25.70 -0.26 2.08
C LEU A 163 26.98 0.46 1.63
N GLY A 164 27.80 0.90 2.58
CA GLY A 164 29.09 1.52 2.33
C GLY A 164 29.04 3.05 2.30
N LYS A 165 30.26 3.63 2.38
CA LYS A 165 30.41 5.08 2.50
C LYS A 165 29.89 5.85 1.28
N ASP A 166 30.06 5.29 0.09
CA ASP A 166 29.57 5.91 -1.16
C ASP A 166 28.05 6.14 -1.15
N TYR A 167 27.31 5.22 -0.50
CA TYR A 167 25.86 5.35 -0.34
C TYR A 167 25.52 6.38 0.73
N THR A 168 26.14 6.29 1.89
CA THR A 168 25.80 7.15 3.04
C THR A 168 26.21 8.60 2.83
N ASP A 169 27.31 8.89 2.13
CA ASP A 169 27.72 10.26 1.82
C ASP A 169 26.67 10.98 0.95
N VAL A 170 26.09 10.30 -0.04
CA VAL A 170 25.03 10.87 -0.88
C VAL A 170 23.72 10.99 -0.11
N LEU A 171 23.41 10.01 0.73
CA LEU A 171 22.22 10.04 1.59
C LEU A 171 22.28 11.23 2.56
N GLU A 172 23.44 11.47 3.19
CA GLU A 172 23.67 12.61 4.08
C GLU A 172 23.62 13.94 3.31
N GLU A 173 24.17 14.00 2.09
CA GLU A 173 24.01 15.14 1.19
C GLU A 173 22.51 15.43 0.94
N GLY A 174 21.71 14.41 0.64
CA GLY A 174 20.29 14.57 0.43
C GLY A 174 19.55 15.16 1.64
N PHE A 175 19.89 14.72 2.84
CA PHE A 175 19.32 15.26 4.07
C PHE A 175 19.73 16.72 4.33
N ASN A 176 20.95 17.11 3.99
CA ASN A 176 21.50 18.42 4.31
C ASN A 176 21.25 19.48 3.20
N ASN A 177 21.02 19.04 1.96
CA ASN A 177 20.94 19.92 0.79
C ASN A 177 19.52 20.06 0.23
N ARG A 178 18.49 19.93 1.10
CA ARG A 178 17.10 20.27 0.78
C ARG A 178 16.45 19.37 -0.30
N TRP A 179 16.86 18.09 -0.37
CA TRP A 179 16.15 17.15 -1.23
C TRP A 179 14.77 16.79 -0.67
N VAL A 180 14.57 16.97 0.65
CA VAL A 180 13.39 16.53 1.38
C VAL A 180 12.55 17.73 1.84
N ASP A 181 11.29 17.78 1.40
CA ASP A 181 10.25 18.64 1.94
C ASP A 181 9.51 17.87 3.05
N VAL A 182 9.76 18.22 4.31
CA VAL A 182 9.57 17.33 5.46
C VAL A 182 8.16 17.36 6.02
N TYR A 183 7.67 18.57 6.39
CA TYR A 183 6.48 18.69 7.22
C TYR A 183 5.22 19.03 6.42
N GLU A 184 4.07 18.63 6.96
CA GLU A 184 2.76 19.03 6.45
C GLU A 184 2.58 20.55 6.56
N ASN A 185 1.94 21.13 5.55
CA ASN A 185 1.51 22.54 5.58
C ASN A 185 0.27 22.74 4.69
N THR A 186 -0.38 23.90 4.85
CA THR A 186 -1.58 24.25 4.12
C THR A 186 -1.33 24.24 2.61
N GLY A 187 -2.11 23.46 1.87
CA GLY A 187 -2.02 23.32 0.41
C GLY A 187 -0.98 22.30 -0.07
N LYS A 188 -0.21 21.70 0.83
CA LYS A 188 0.69 20.59 0.50
C LYS A 188 -0.11 19.31 0.24
N ARG A 189 0.30 18.54 -0.77
CA ARG A 189 -0.29 17.25 -1.09
C ARG A 189 -0.01 16.24 0.03
N GLY A 190 -1.00 15.43 0.39
CA GLY A 190 -0.86 14.33 1.34
C GLY A 190 -0.03 13.17 0.79
N GLY A 191 0.36 12.26 1.69
CA GLY A 191 1.20 11.10 1.39
C GLY A 191 2.70 11.41 1.39
N ALA A 192 3.48 10.52 0.80
CA ALA A 192 4.91 10.67 0.58
C ALA A 192 5.26 10.18 -0.83
N TYR A 193 6.26 10.75 -1.45
CA TYR A 193 6.77 10.27 -2.73
C TYR A 193 8.13 10.88 -3.05
N CYS A 194 8.91 10.16 -3.85
CA CYS A 194 10.10 10.68 -4.52
C CYS A 194 9.79 10.98 -5.99
N THR A 195 10.30 12.09 -6.51
CA THR A 195 10.11 12.51 -7.90
C THR A 195 11.33 13.25 -8.41
N GLY A 196 11.35 13.50 -9.72
CA GLY A 196 12.39 14.26 -10.40
C GLY A 196 13.20 13.42 -11.37
N SER A 197 13.93 14.10 -12.24
CA SER A 197 14.82 13.48 -13.24
C SER A 197 16.21 13.10 -12.69
N GLY A 198 16.45 13.35 -11.39
CA GLY A 198 17.78 13.21 -10.79
C GLY A 198 18.76 14.35 -11.09
N TRP A 199 18.38 15.34 -11.89
CA TRP A 199 19.13 16.58 -12.15
C TRP A 199 18.32 17.82 -11.74
N PRO A 200 18.85 18.68 -10.85
CA PRO A 200 20.16 18.55 -10.17
C PRO A 200 20.23 17.40 -9.16
N HIS A 201 19.12 16.98 -8.60
CA HIS A 201 18.98 15.88 -7.65
C HIS A 201 17.52 15.40 -7.58
N PRO A 202 17.23 14.23 -7.00
CA PRO A 202 15.87 13.81 -6.68
C PRO A 202 15.21 14.74 -5.65
N TYR A 203 13.88 14.76 -5.64
CA TYR A 203 13.09 15.51 -4.67
C TYR A 203 12.15 14.56 -3.92
N VAL A 204 12.14 14.65 -2.61
CA VAL A 204 11.30 13.83 -1.72
C VAL A 204 10.30 14.73 -1.02
N LEU A 205 9.02 14.37 -1.13
CA LEU A 205 7.95 14.98 -0.34
C LEU A 205 7.55 14.04 0.77
N LEU A 206 7.52 14.55 2.00
CA LEU A 206 7.00 13.87 3.18
C LEU A 206 5.90 14.70 3.83
N ASN A 207 5.11 14.07 4.68
CA ASN A 207 4.27 14.70 5.70
C ASN A 207 4.65 14.06 7.03
N HIS A 208 5.89 14.31 7.46
CA HIS A 208 6.51 13.64 8.59
C HIS A 208 5.75 13.94 9.88
N LYS A 209 5.52 12.87 10.64
CA LYS A 209 5.05 12.90 12.02
C LYS A 209 6.11 12.22 12.89
N ASP A 210 6.25 12.66 14.11
CA ASP A 210 7.30 12.17 15.01
C ASP A 210 6.96 10.76 15.54
N ASN A 211 6.94 9.75 14.63
CA ASN A 211 6.62 8.36 14.93
C ASN A 211 7.41 7.36 14.06
N LEU A 212 7.30 6.08 14.40
CA LEU A 212 7.99 4.99 13.72
C LEU A 212 7.62 4.88 12.24
N ASP A 213 6.35 5.03 11.90
CA ASP A 213 5.86 4.91 10.52
C ASP A 213 6.51 5.97 9.61
N SER A 214 6.61 7.21 10.10
CA SER A 214 7.29 8.29 9.37
C SER A 214 8.80 8.07 9.21
N MET A 215 9.44 7.42 10.17
CA MET A 215 10.85 7.03 10.02
C MET A 215 11.03 5.95 8.94
N PHE A 216 10.15 4.96 8.85
CA PHE A 216 10.16 3.98 7.78
C PHE A 216 9.83 4.61 6.42
N THR A 217 8.86 5.53 6.38
CA THR A 217 8.55 6.31 5.18
C THR A 217 9.75 7.11 4.69
N LEU A 218 10.49 7.75 5.60
CA LEU A 218 11.75 8.43 5.26
C LEU A 218 12.76 7.48 4.64
N ALA A 219 12.98 6.30 5.22
CA ALA A 219 13.90 5.30 4.69
C ALA A 219 13.47 4.82 3.29
N HIS A 220 12.17 4.62 3.09
CA HIS A 220 11.56 4.22 1.83
C HIS A 220 11.79 5.25 0.73
N GLU A 221 11.37 6.50 0.95
CA GLU A 221 11.47 7.56 -0.05
C GLU A 221 12.93 7.91 -0.37
N MET A 222 13.81 7.86 0.62
CA MET A 222 15.25 8.00 0.37
C MET A 222 15.82 6.81 -0.41
N GLY A 223 15.22 5.62 -0.33
CA GLY A 223 15.56 4.49 -1.20
C GLY A 223 15.27 4.80 -2.66
N HIS A 224 14.11 5.37 -2.98
CA HIS A 224 13.78 5.86 -4.31
C HIS A 224 14.72 6.98 -4.77
N ALA A 225 15.02 7.92 -3.87
CA ALA A 225 15.94 9.02 -4.18
C ALA A 225 17.34 8.50 -4.54
N MET A 226 17.86 7.56 -3.78
CA MET A 226 19.16 6.93 -4.04
C MET A 226 19.14 6.12 -5.36
N HIS A 227 18.08 5.37 -5.64
CA HIS A 227 17.91 4.65 -6.90
C HIS A 227 17.95 5.61 -8.09
N THR A 228 17.16 6.68 -8.04
CA THR A 228 17.10 7.71 -9.08
C THR A 228 18.45 8.39 -9.25
N TRP A 229 19.12 8.75 -8.14
CA TRP A 229 20.43 9.41 -8.18
C TRP A 229 21.50 8.51 -8.83
N TYR A 230 21.60 7.24 -8.43
CA TYR A 230 22.55 6.30 -9.02
C TYR A 230 22.23 6.00 -10.48
N SER A 231 20.97 5.86 -10.85
CA SER A 231 20.57 5.66 -12.23
C SER A 231 20.99 6.86 -13.10
N CYS A 232 20.65 8.06 -12.67
CA CYS A 232 21.01 9.29 -13.40
C CYS A 232 22.51 9.55 -13.47
N LYS A 233 23.27 9.13 -12.46
CA LYS A 233 24.73 9.28 -12.43
C LYS A 233 25.43 8.30 -13.39
N ASN A 234 24.91 7.10 -13.55
CA ASN A 234 25.59 6.00 -14.24
C ASN A 234 25.02 5.69 -15.62
N GLN A 235 23.83 6.23 -15.96
CA GLN A 235 23.17 6.02 -17.24
C GLN A 235 23.11 7.32 -18.07
N PRO A 236 23.13 7.20 -19.40
CA PRO A 236 22.78 8.33 -20.26
C PRO A 236 21.34 8.80 -20.00
N VAL A 237 21.06 10.07 -20.26
CA VAL A 237 19.76 10.70 -19.96
C VAL A 237 18.55 9.96 -20.58
N ASN A 238 18.74 9.35 -21.74
CA ASN A 238 17.70 8.60 -22.46
C ASN A 238 17.43 7.19 -21.91
N THR A 239 18.26 6.70 -20.98
CA THR A 239 18.10 5.40 -20.32
C THR A 239 18.20 5.47 -18.79
N ALA A 240 18.20 6.68 -18.25
CA ALA A 240 18.32 6.90 -16.80
C ALA A 240 17.04 6.59 -16.04
N GLU A 241 15.88 6.63 -16.71
CA GLU A 241 14.61 6.25 -16.11
C GLU A 241 14.50 4.73 -16.03
N TYR A 242 14.32 4.20 -14.83
CA TYR A 242 14.14 2.76 -14.61
C TYR A 242 12.66 2.36 -14.69
N VAL A 243 12.42 1.10 -15.03
CA VAL A 243 11.05 0.57 -15.19
C VAL A 243 10.38 0.38 -13.82
N ILE A 244 9.07 0.55 -13.79
CA ILE A 244 8.26 0.45 -12.54
C ILE A 244 8.45 -0.88 -11.82
N PHE A 245 8.72 -1.97 -12.54
CA PHE A 245 8.91 -3.31 -11.96
C PHE A 245 10.03 -3.37 -10.90
N VAL A 246 11.08 -2.55 -11.03
CA VAL A 246 12.21 -2.51 -10.09
C VAL A 246 12.17 -1.31 -9.14
N ALA A 247 11.15 -0.47 -9.22
CA ALA A 247 11.08 0.79 -8.46
C ALA A 247 11.18 0.56 -6.95
N GLU A 248 10.47 -0.45 -6.42
CA GLU A 248 10.39 -0.72 -4.98
C GLU A 248 11.56 -1.57 -4.42
N VAL A 249 12.52 -1.98 -5.25
CA VAL A 249 13.66 -2.79 -4.77
C VAL A 249 14.52 -2.01 -3.79
N ALA A 250 14.88 -0.77 -4.14
CA ALA A 250 15.73 0.07 -3.29
C ALA A 250 14.99 0.57 -2.03
N SER A 251 13.73 1.00 -2.18
CA SER A 251 12.91 1.49 -1.07
C SER A 251 12.68 0.41 -0.01
N THR A 252 12.22 -0.77 -0.42
CA THR A 252 11.98 -1.88 0.51
C THR A 252 13.26 -2.46 1.10
N CYS A 253 14.37 -2.45 0.36
CA CYS A 253 15.68 -2.83 0.89
C CYS A 253 16.08 -1.91 2.07
N ASN A 254 15.95 -0.61 1.92
CA ASN A 254 16.21 0.35 2.99
C ASN A 254 15.34 0.09 4.23
N GLU A 255 14.04 -0.16 4.03
CA GLU A 255 13.13 -0.50 5.14
C GLU A 255 13.56 -1.77 5.88
N ILE A 256 13.96 -2.82 5.17
CA ILE A 256 14.44 -4.07 5.76
C ILE A 256 15.73 -3.86 6.55
N LEU A 257 16.66 -3.06 6.03
CA LEU A 257 17.92 -2.74 6.71
C LEU A 257 17.64 -1.92 7.98
N LEU A 258 16.75 -0.93 7.91
CA LEU A 258 16.32 -0.15 9.07
C LEU A 258 15.65 -1.06 10.13
N MET A 259 14.75 -1.94 9.73
CA MET A 259 14.08 -2.88 10.62
C MET A 259 15.09 -3.78 11.35
N ARG A 260 16.05 -4.35 10.62
CA ARG A 260 17.11 -5.20 11.21
C ARG A 260 17.99 -4.43 12.20
N HIS A 261 18.32 -3.19 11.85
CA HIS A 261 19.11 -2.30 12.70
C HIS A 261 18.36 -2.00 14.01
N LEU A 262 17.10 -1.58 13.94
CA LEU A 262 16.28 -1.27 15.11
C LEU A 262 16.08 -2.51 16.00
N LEU A 263 15.79 -3.67 15.42
CA LEU A 263 15.67 -4.93 16.16
C LEU A 263 16.99 -5.35 16.84
N GLY A 264 18.14 -5.01 16.22
CA GLY A 264 19.47 -5.27 16.80
C GLY A 264 19.76 -4.37 18.01
N LYS A 265 19.31 -3.12 17.98
CA LYS A 265 19.51 -2.14 19.08
C LYS A 265 18.49 -2.28 20.22
N THR A 266 17.28 -2.72 19.92
CA THR A 266 16.17 -2.73 20.87
C THR A 266 16.20 -3.98 21.74
N THR A 267 16.39 -3.82 23.05
CA THR A 267 16.37 -4.90 24.05
C THR A 267 15.04 -5.00 24.78
N ASP A 268 14.28 -3.92 24.84
CA ASP A 268 12.96 -3.92 25.47
C ASP A 268 11.98 -4.83 24.72
N ARG A 269 11.32 -5.72 25.47
CA ARG A 269 10.45 -6.76 24.89
C ARG A 269 9.21 -6.17 24.21
N ARG A 270 8.66 -5.08 24.74
CA ARG A 270 7.46 -4.43 24.20
C ARG A 270 7.78 -3.69 22.92
N GLN A 271 8.86 -2.93 22.91
CA GLN A 271 9.34 -2.26 21.70
C GLN A 271 9.69 -3.27 20.60
N ARG A 272 10.36 -4.38 20.94
CA ARG A 272 10.62 -5.46 19.96
C ARG A 272 9.33 -6.05 19.39
N ALA A 273 8.32 -6.28 20.21
CA ALA A 273 7.02 -6.78 19.75
C ALA A 273 6.33 -5.78 18.81
N TYR A 274 6.44 -4.48 19.10
CA TYR A 274 5.92 -3.42 18.25
C TYR A 274 6.62 -3.39 16.87
N LEU A 275 7.96 -3.42 16.83
CA LEU A 275 8.74 -3.51 15.59
C LEU A 275 8.40 -4.76 14.77
N ILE A 276 8.30 -5.92 15.43
CA ILE A 276 7.92 -7.17 14.75
C ILE A 276 6.51 -7.08 14.18
N ASN A 277 5.57 -6.51 14.92
CA ASN A 277 4.21 -6.31 14.42
C ASN A 277 4.17 -5.37 13.21
N HIS A 278 4.88 -4.25 13.26
CA HIS A 278 5.03 -3.34 12.12
C HIS A 278 5.55 -4.10 10.88
N PHE A 279 6.57 -4.92 11.04
CA PHE A 279 7.13 -5.73 9.96
C PHE A 279 6.12 -6.75 9.40
N LEU A 280 5.35 -7.42 10.25
CA LEU A 280 4.29 -8.34 9.82
C LEU A 280 3.16 -7.61 9.09
N ASP A 281 2.81 -6.40 9.54
CA ASP A 281 1.81 -5.56 8.87
C ASP A 281 2.30 -5.07 7.50
N GLN A 282 3.59 -4.79 7.32
CA GLN A 282 4.18 -4.52 6.01
C GLN A 282 4.03 -5.72 5.07
N PHE A 283 4.36 -6.94 5.51
CA PHE A 283 4.15 -8.15 4.70
C PHE A 283 2.67 -8.36 4.34
N LYS A 284 1.78 -8.20 5.30
CA LYS A 284 0.32 -8.27 5.06
C LYS A 284 -0.11 -7.25 3.99
N GLY A 285 0.30 -6.00 4.12
CA GLY A 285 -0.12 -4.89 3.25
C GLY A 285 0.56 -4.91 1.88
N THR A 286 1.85 -5.26 1.84
CA THR A 286 2.67 -5.14 0.62
C THR A 286 2.71 -6.45 -0.17
N VAL A 287 2.94 -7.60 0.47
CA VAL A 287 3.05 -8.86 -0.24
C VAL A 287 1.66 -9.48 -0.47
N TYR A 288 0.95 -9.82 0.59
CA TYR A 288 -0.31 -10.54 0.47
C TYR A 288 -1.41 -9.71 -0.17
N ARG A 289 -1.64 -8.50 0.32
CA ARG A 289 -2.72 -7.65 -0.18
C ARG A 289 -2.47 -7.16 -1.61
N GLN A 290 -1.25 -6.78 -1.96
CA GLN A 290 -0.96 -6.36 -3.33
C GLN A 290 -1.03 -7.53 -4.32
N THR A 291 -0.62 -8.73 -3.92
CA THR A 291 -0.81 -9.92 -4.77
C THR A 291 -2.29 -10.26 -4.94
N MET A 292 -3.11 -10.11 -3.89
CA MET A 292 -4.57 -10.26 -4.00
C MET A 292 -5.17 -9.28 -5.03
N PHE A 293 -4.71 -8.03 -5.06
CA PHE A 293 -5.15 -7.05 -6.05
C PHE A 293 -4.68 -7.42 -7.46
N ALA A 294 -3.43 -7.86 -7.59
CA ALA A 294 -2.90 -8.32 -8.87
C ALA A 294 -3.69 -9.53 -9.40
N GLU A 295 -4.01 -10.49 -8.55
CA GLU A 295 -4.87 -11.63 -8.92
C GLU A 295 -6.28 -11.19 -9.30
N PHE A 296 -6.86 -10.23 -8.57
CA PHE A 296 -8.14 -9.64 -8.95
C PHE A 296 -8.09 -9.00 -10.34
N GLU A 297 -7.05 -8.20 -10.63
CA GLU A 297 -6.86 -7.60 -11.97
C GLU A 297 -6.72 -8.66 -13.06
N LEU A 298 -5.96 -9.73 -12.80
CA LEU A 298 -5.82 -10.86 -13.73
C LEU A 298 -7.16 -11.51 -14.05
N GLU A 299 -8.01 -11.74 -13.03
CA GLU A 299 -9.34 -12.31 -13.21
C GLU A 299 -10.25 -11.38 -14.04
N MET A 300 -10.15 -10.05 -13.83
CA MET A 300 -10.90 -9.07 -14.63
C MET A 300 -10.46 -9.10 -16.10
N GLY A 301 -9.15 -9.20 -16.35
CA GLY A 301 -8.60 -9.37 -17.69
C GLY A 301 -9.17 -10.61 -18.38
N LYS A 302 -9.17 -11.75 -17.71
CA LYS A 302 -9.71 -13.02 -18.24
C LYS A 302 -11.21 -12.93 -18.56
N LEU A 303 -12.02 -12.28 -17.70
CA LEU A 303 -13.45 -12.09 -17.95
C LEU A 303 -13.68 -11.27 -19.24
N ILE A 304 -12.98 -10.16 -19.40
CA ILE A 304 -13.10 -9.33 -20.62
C ILE A 304 -12.61 -10.10 -21.85
N GLU A 305 -11.54 -10.88 -21.76
CA GLU A 305 -10.99 -11.69 -22.84
C GLU A 305 -11.95 -12.78 -23.28
N SER A 306 -12.72 -13.35 -22.34
CA SER A 306 -13.80 -14.33 -22.65
C SER A 306 -15.05 -13.68 -23.25
N GLY A 307 -15.13 -12.35 -23.31
CA GLY A 307 -16.28 -11.58 -23.81
C GLY A 307 -17.34 -11.28 -22.77
N GLU A 308 -17.06 -11.54 -21.49
CA GLU A 308 -17.96 -11.20 -20.38
C GLU A 308 -17.85 -9.73 -20.00
N ALA A 309 -18.92 -9.16 -19.45
CA ALA A 309 -18.93 -7.80 -18.94
C ALA A 309 -18.55 -7.76 -17.44
N LEU A 310 -17.78 -6.75 -17.05
CA LEU A 310 -17.47 -6.50 -15.64
C LEU A 310 -18.65 -5.81 -14.95
N THR A 311 -19.61 -6.59 -14.48
CA THR A 311 -20.73 -6.06 -13.69
C THR A 311 -20.33 -5.88 -12.23
N ALA A 312 -21.02 -5.00 -11.52
CA ALA A 312 -20.77 -4.78 -10.09
C ALA A 312 -20.91 -6.07 -9.26
N ASP A 313 -21.86 -6.93 -9.63
CA ASP A 313 -22.06 -8.22 -8.94
C ASP A 313 -20.91 -9.18 -9.19
N ALA A 314 -20.46 -9.33 -10.45
CA ALA A 314 -19.32 -10.21 -10.80
C ALA A 314 -18.01 -9.72 -10.13
N LEU A 315 -17.75 -8.40 -10.13
CA LEU A 315 -16.61 -7.80 -9.45
C LEU A 315 -16.63 -8.08 -7.94
N SER A 316 -17.79 -7.85 -7.31
CA SER A 316 -17.95 -8.05 -5.85
C SER A 316 -17.82 -9.52 -5.45
N GLU A 317 -18.38 -10.43 -6.23
CA GLU A 317 -18.27 -11.89 -5.99
C GLU A 317 -16.79 -12.34 -6.05
N LYS A 318 -16.10 -11.96 -7.11
CA LYS A 318 -14.67 -12.30 -7.30
C LYS A 318 -13.81 -11.71 -6.19
N TYR A 319 -13.99 -10.42 -5.88
CA TYR A 319 -13.22 -9.78 -4.83
C TYR A 319 -13.46 -10.41 -3.46
N HIS A 320 -14.72 -10.69 -3.10
CA HIS A 320 -15.07 -11.35 -1.84
C HIS A 320 -14.49 -12.76 -1.72
N ALA A 321 -14.48 -13.52 -2.81
CA ALA A 321 -13.86 -14.84 -2.85
C ALA A 321 -12.35 -14.75 -2.59
N LEU A 322 -11.65 -13.82 -3.22
CA LEU A 322 -10.23 -13.57 -2.98
C LEU A 322 -9.96 -13.09 -1.55
N ASN A 323 -10.77 -12.19 -1.03
CA ASN A 323 -10.63 -11.73 0.36
C ASN A 323 -10.72 -12.90 1.35
N LYS A 324 -11.71 -13.79 1.19
CA LYS A 324 -11.83 -15.01 2.01
C LYS A 324 -10.62 -15.93 1.87
N LEU A 325 -10.12 -16.11 0.65
CA LEU A 325 -8.96 -16.94 0.39
C LEU A 325 -7.72 -16.39 1.10
N TYR A 326 -7.42 -15.09 0.93
CA TYR A 326 -6.17 -14.51 1.44
C TYR A 326 -6.16 -14.32 2.96
N PHE A 327 -7.29 -14.01 3.59
CA PHE A 327 -7.37 -13.78 5.03
C PHE A 327 -7.68 -15.05 5.85
N GLY A 328 -8.24 -16.08 5.21
CA GLY A 328 -8.48 -17.39 5.83
C GLY A 328 -9.65 -17.47 6.80
N PRO A 329 -9.81 -18.62 7.47
CA PRO A 329 -11.04 -18.94 8.20
C PRO A 329 -11.26 -18.20 9.51
N ASP A 330 -10.22 -17.61 10.10
CA ASP A 330 -10.34 -16.86 11.36
C ASP A 330 -10.76 -15.40 11.16
N MET A 331 -10.80 -14.94 9.90
CA MET A 331 -11.31 -13.63 9.52
C MET A 331 -12.77 -13.73 9.10
N VAL A 332 -13.62 -12.90 9.67
CA VAL A 332 -14.94 -12.64 9.11
C VAL A 332 -14.78 -11.68 7.94
N SER A 333 -14.92 -12.21 6.74
CA SER A 333 -14.97 -11.40 5.52
C SER A 333 -16.36 -10.80 5.41
N ASP A 334 -16.53 -9.61 5.99
CA ASP A 334 -17.81 -8.88 5.99
C ASP A 334 -18.29 -8.64 4.55
N ASP A 335 -19.60 -8.62 4.34
CA ASP A 335 -20.16 -8.43 2.99
C ASP A 335 -19.75 -7.09 2.38
N GLU A 336 -19.53 -6.07 3.20
CA GLU A 336 -19.11 -4.74 2.77
C GLU A 336 -17.73 -4.76 2.09
N ILE A 337 -16.80 -5.64 2.52
CA ILE A 337 -15.46 -5.71 1.91
C ILE A 337 -15.51 -6.18 0.45
N ALA A 338 -16.59 -6.83 0.03
CA ALA A 338 -16.82 -7.19 -1.37
C ALA A 338 -16.80 -5.97 -2.31
N LEU A 339 -16.95 -4.77 -1.77
CA LEU A 339 -16.90 -3.50 -2.52
C LEU A 339 -15.52 -2.81 -2.48
N GLU A 340 -14.50 -3.40 -1.86
CA GLU A 340 -13.19 -2.75 -1.77
C GLU A 340 -12.55 -2.51 -3.15
N TRP A 341 -12.92 -3.26 -4.18
CA TRP A 341 -12.50 -3.01 -5.57
C TRP A 341 -12.86 -1.62 -6.09
N THR A 342 -13.80 -0.90 -5.45
CA THR A 342 -14.16 0.47 -5.83
C THR A 342 -13.08 1.50 -5.49
N ARG A 343 -12.08 1.13 -4.68
CA ARG A 343 -11.00 2.01 -4.20
C ARG A 343 -9.59 1.55 -4.60
N ILE A 344 -9.49 0.50 -5.42
CA ILE A 344 -8.23 -0.04 -5.91
C ILE A 344 -7.89 0.59 -7.26
#